data_6d55265cebc3f56ae0b59c803e4baea9
#
_entry.id   6d55265cebc3f56ae0b59c803e4baea9
#
_cell.length_a   1.000
_cell.length_b   1.000
_cell.length_c   1.000
_cell.angle_alpha   90.00
_cell.angle_beta   90.00
_cell.angle_gamma   90.00
#
_symmetry.space_group_name_H-M   'P 1'
#
loop_
_entity.id
_entity.type
_entity.pdbx_description
1 polymer ?
#
loop_
_entity_poly.entity_id
_entity_poly.type
_entity_poly.pdbx_seq_one_letter_code
_entity_poly.pdbx_strand_id
1 'polypeptide(L)'
;MPKGSLNVSLKGADDIFSTEESRQEQPREQVQQIPIGELFPFKNHPFKVLDDESMQRTVESVEQYGVLSPLIARPRPEGGYEIISGHRRQHAAQLAGLETLPVIVREMDDDAAILLMVDSNLQRESILPSERAFAYKMKLEAMKRTSGRPSKENASQIGTQKRSDQLMAEELGESRNQIQRFIRLTNLIPELLNMVDEKKISFNPAVELSYLDEAQQRDFLEAMNDTQNFPSLSQAQRLKKLAQEGHFSYDVAFAVMGEEKKDELDK
;
A
#
# COMPACT_ATOMS: atom_id res chain seq x y z
N MET A 1 21.25 24.08 66.71
CA MET A 1 21.77 23.68 65.39
C MET A 1 20.60 23.15 64.61
N PRO A 2 20.07 23.82 63.58
CA PRO A 2 18.97 23.29 62.74
C PRO A 2 19.53 22.40 61.64
N LYS A 3 18.95 21.22 61.49
CA LYS A 3 19.18 20.28 60.38
C LYS A 3 18.54 20.82 59.11
N GLY A 4 19.33 21.17 58.10
CA GLY A 4 18.84 21.51 56.77
C GLY A 4 18.36 20.26 56.04
N SER A 5 17.10 20.23 55.62
CA SER A 5 16.57 19.24 54.70
C SER A 5 16.95 19.62 53.27
N LEU A 6 17.78 18.80 52.65
CA LEU A 6 18.06 18.88 51.20
C LEU A 6 16.78 18.39 50.44
N ASN A 7 16.03 19.34 49.87
CA ASN A 7 15.00 19.04 48.90
C ASN A 7 15.67 18.72 47.55
N VAL A 8 15.90 17.44 47.25
CA VAL A 8 16.31 16.99 45.91
C VAL A 8 15.06 16.77 45.13
N SER A 9 14.72 17.72 44.27
CA SER A 9 13.71 17.54 43.23
C SER A 9 14.28 16.59 42.15
N LEU A 10 13.79 15.37 42.09
CA LEU A 10 14.08 14.45 41.00
C LEU A 10 13.40 14.99 39.73
N LYS A 11 14.17 15.54 38.80
CA LYS A 11 13.72 15.85 37.46
C LYS A 11 13.35 14.53 36.75
N GLY A 12 12.18 14.46 36.12
CA GLY A 12 11.74 13.29 35.40
C GLY A 12 12.71 12.92 34.27
N ALA A 13 12.75 11.63 33.90
CA ALA A 13 13.65 11.14 32.85
C ALA A 13 13.47 11.89 31.50
N ASP A 14 12.28 12.44 31.26
CA ASP A 14 11.97 13.24 30.06
C ASP A 14 12.68 14.61 30.01
N ASP A 15 13.10 15.15 31.16
CA ASP A 15 13.85 16.42 31.26
C ASP A 15 15.33 16.26 30.86
N ILE A 16 15.84 15.05 30.82
CA ILE A 16 17.26 14.76 30.54
C ILE A 16 17.54 14.64 29.04
N PHE A 17 16.51 14.32 28.22
CA PHE A 17 16.68 14.02 26.80
C PHE A 17 16.08 15.04 25.85
N SER A 18 15.45 16.11 26.32
CA SER A 18 14.90 17.15 25.45
C SER A 18 15.53 18.51 25.76
N THR A 19 16.16 19.14 24.77
CA THR A 19 16.59 20.54 24.84
C THR A 19 15.36 21.46 24.78
N GLU A 20 15.39 22.64 25.40
CA GLU A 20 14.27 23.60 25.35
C GLU A 20 13.94 24.03 23.90
N GLU A 21 14.92 24.03 23.01
CA GLU A 21 14.74 24.32 21.59
C GLU A 21 13.95 23.20 20.86
N SER A 22 14.17 21.93 21.18
CA SER A 22 13.40 20.83 20.59
C SER A 22 11.95 20.75 21.10
N ARG A 23 11.63 21.40 22.22
CA ARG A 23 10.25 21.50 22.76
C ARG A 23 9.43 22.59 22.10
N GLN A 24 10.06 23.59 21.47
CA GLN A 24 9.36 24.72 20.83
C GLN A 24 9.05 24.51 19.36
N GLU A 25 9.70 23.54 18.67
CA GLU A 25 9.59 23.36 17.22
C GLU A 25 8.62 22.26 16.74
N GLN A 26 8.10 21.43 17.64
CA GLN A 26 7.05 20.50 17.24
C GLN A 26 5.68 21.07 17.64
N PRO A 27 4.84 21.54 16.69
CA PRO A 27 3.46 21.83 17.01
C PRO A 27 2.84 20.54 17.57
N ARG A 28 2.39 20.58 18.82
CA ARG A 28 1.71 19.43 19.45
C ARG A 28 0.54 19.08 18.56
N GLU A 29 0.60 17.90 17.94
CA GLU A 29 -0.50 17.38 17.13
C GLU A 29 -1.76 17.33 17.99
N GLN A 30 -2.73 18.17 17.66
CA GLN A 30 -4.00 18.23 18.37
C GLN A 30 -4.99 17.28 17.71
N VAL A 31 -5.60 16.42 18.51
CA VAL A 31 -6.72 15.60 18.09
C VAL A 31 -7.98 16.50 18.04
N GLN A 32 -8.60 16.57 16.87
CA GLN A 32 -9.81 17.33 16.62
C GLN A 32 -10.97 16.37 16.39
N GLN A 33 -12.19 16.72 16.85
CA GLN A 33 -13.41 15.98 16.51
C GLN A 33 -13.96 16.55 15.20
N ILE A 34 -13.87 15.77 14.13
CA ILE A 34 -14.28 16.18 12.79
C ILE A 34 -15.54 15.40 12.39
N PRO A 35 -16.60 16.07 11.86
CA PRO A 35 -17.76 15.40 11.33
C PRO A 35 -17.39 14.38 10.24
N ILE A 36 -18.01 13.19 10.25
CA ILE A 36 -17.73 12.14 9.27
C ILE A 36 -17.99 12.62 7.84
N GLY A 37 -19.00 13.47 7.65
CA GLY A 37 -19.34 14.04 6.34
C GLY A 37 -18.27 14.96 5.75
N GLU A 38 -17.30 15.42 6.56
CA GLU A 38 -16.16 16.24 6.11
C GLU A 38 -14.90 15.41 5.83
N LEU A 39 -14.96 14.08 6.05
CA LEU A 39 -13.86 13.15 5.87
C LEU A 39 -14.01 12.39 4.55
N PHE A 40 -13.10 12.62 3.63
CA PHE A 40 -13.10 12.03 2.29
C PHE A 40 -12.01 10.98 2.14
N PRO A 41 -12.25 9.89 1.39
CA PRO A 41 -11.23 8.86 1.18
C PRO A 41 -10.07 9.42 0.35
N PHE A 42 -8.88 8.86 0.55
CA PHE A 42 -7.70 9.15 -0.26
C PHE A 42 -7.94 8.80 -1.73
N LYS A 43 -7.59 9.71 -2.63
CA LYS A 43 -7.73 9.49 -4.07
C LYS A 43 -6.87 8.30 -4.53
N ASN A 44 -7.49 7.33 -5.24
CA ASN A 44 -6.83 6.12 -5.71
C ASN A 44 -6.21 5.27 -4.58
N HIS A 45 -6.87 5.20 -3.42
CA HIS A 45 -6.43 4.38 -2.30
C HIS A 45 -6.32 2.90 -2.70
N PRO A 46 -5.12 2.28 -2.64
CA PRO A 46 -4.91 0.94 -3.17
C PRO A 46 -5.46 -0.17 -2.27
N PHE A 47 -5.64 0.12 -0.98
CA PHE A 47 -6.05 -0.88 0.01
C PHE A 47 -7.58 -0.93 0.13
N LYS A 48 -8.14 -2.12 -0.05
CA LYS A 48 -9.58 -2.34 0.02
C LYS A 48 -10.07 -2.29 1.47
N VAL A 49 -11.24 -1.72 1.67
CA VAL A 49 -12.00 -1.83 2.93
C VAL A 49 -13.08 -2.87 2.67
N LEU A 50 -12.96 -4.04 3.31
CA LEU A 50 -13.87 -5.17 3.12
C LEU A 50 -14.78 -5.30 4.34
N ASP A 51 -16.06 -5.63 4.10
CA ASP A 51 -17.06 -5.94 5.13
C ASP A 51 -16.96 -7.42 5.53
N ASP A 52 -15.78 -7.78 6.05
CA ASP A 52 -15.46 -9.12 6.55
C ASP A 52 -15.71 -9.24 8.07
N GLU A 53 -15.52 -10.44 8.60
CA GLU A 53 -15.64 -10.70 10.04
C GLU A 53 -14.73 -9.81 10.90
N SER A 54 -13.55 -9.45 10.38
CA SER A 54 -12.62 -8.52 11.02
C SER A 54 -13.20 -7.10 11.08
N MET A 55 -13.95 -6.69 10.06
CA MET A 55 -14.66 -5.41 10.08
C MET A 55 -15.79 -5.41 11.10
N GLN A 56 -16.56 -6.49 11.19
CA GLN A 56 -17.65 -6.62 12.18
C GLN A 56 -17.11 -6.46 13.61
N ARG A 57 -16.00 -7.13 13.94
CA ARG A 57 -15.32 -6.95 15.25
C ARG A 57 -14.84 -5.51 15.47
N THR A 58 -14.42 -4.84 14.41
CA THR A 58 -14.01 -3.43 14.49
C THR A 58 -15.23 -2.54 14.77
N VAL A 59 -16.38 -2.81 14.14
CA VAL A 59 -17.64 -2.08 14.38
C VAL A 59 -18.09 -2.27 15.82
N GLU A 60 -18.15 -3.51 16.34
CA GLU A 60 -18.51 -3.81 17.73
C GLU A 60 -17.61 -3.06 18.73
N SER A 61 -16.30 -3.04 18.46
CA SER A 61 -15.34 -2.28 19.28
C SER A 61 -15.60 -0.78 19.24
N VAL A 62 -15.92 -0.25 18.06
CA VAL A 62 -16.22 1.18 17.87
C VAL A 62 -17.55 1.57 18.52
N GLU A 63 -18.58 0.71 18.48
CA GLU A 63 -19.86 0.91 19.19
C GLU A 63 -19.66 0.96 20.70
N GLN A 64 -18.79 0.10 21.24
CA GLN A 64 -18.58 0.00 22.68
C GLN A 64 -17.66 1.08 23.24
N TYR A 65 -16.58 1.42 22.54
CA TYR A 65 -15.50 2.26 23.05
C TYR A 65 -15.23 3.52 22.23
N GLY A 66 -15.93 3.71 21.12
CA GLY A 66 -15.60 4.74 20.15
C GLY A 66 -14.30 4.43 19.40
N VAL A 67 -13.81 5.41 18.64
CA VAL A 67 -12.54 5.30 17.92
C VAL A 67 -11.39 5.71 18.85
N LEU A 68 -10.68 4.73 19.42
CA LEU A 68 -9.63 4.95 20.40
C LEU A 68 -8.34 5.55 19.81
N SER A 69 -8.01 5.20 18.57
CA SER A 69 -6.83 5.75 17.88
C SER A 69 -7.28 6.76 16.84
N PRO A 70 -6.81 8.03 16.87
CA PRO A 70 -7.23 9.04 15.90
C PRO A 70 -6.85 8.66 14.48
N LEU A 71 -7.64 9.13 13.51
CA LEU A 71 -7.30 9.08 12.10
C LEU A 71 -6.22 10.14 11.79
N ILE A 72 -5.53 9.98 10.67
CA ILE A 72 -4.66 11.03 10.14
C ILE A 72 -5.28 11.51 8.83
N ALA A 73 -5.47 12.83 8.70
CA ALA A 73 -6.02 13.46 7.52
C ALA A 73 -5.26 14.74 7.19
N ARG A 74 -5.44 15.24 5.96
CA ARG A 74 -4.93 16.54 5.52
C ARG A 74 -6.07 17.41 4.99
N PRO A 75 -5.95 18.75 5.03
CA PRO A 75 -6.93 19.64 4.43
C PRO A 75 -7.03 19.42 2.90
N ARG A 76 -8.23 19.58 2.34
CA ARG A 76 -8.47 19.55 0.89
C ARG A 76 -8.69 20.96 0.36
N PRO A 77 -8.21 21.27 -0.86
CA PRO A 77 -8.47 22.56 -1.49
C PRO A 77 -9.97 22.87 -1.67
N GLU A 78 -10.80 21.82 -1.90
CA GLU A 78 -12.24 21.94 -2.09
C GLU A 78 -13.03 22.00 -0.77
N GLY A 79 -12.35 21.99 0.37
CA GLY A 79 -12.93 21.91 1.71
C GLY A 79 -13.03 20.49 2.25
N GLY A 80 -13.13 20.39 3.58
CA GLY A 80 -13.04 19.12 4.31
C GLY A 80 -11.64 18.55 4.33
N TYR A 81 -11.52 17.24 4.64
CA TYR A 81 -10.25 16.60 4.91
C TYR A 81 -10.13 15.28 4.15
N GLU A 82 -8.97 15.02 3.56
CA GLU A 82 -8.64 13.74 2.93
C GLU A 82 -7.96 12.83 3.94
N ILE A 83 -8.50 11.63 4.14
CA ILE A 83 -7.98 10.65 5.09
C ILE A 83 -6.72 10.01 4.52
N ILE A 84 -5.62 10.08 5.26
CA ILE A 84 -4.36 9.43 4.90
C ILE A 84 -4.25 8.05 5.58
N SER A 85 -4.67 7.95 6.85
CA SER A 85 -4.66 6.69 7.59
C SER A 85 -5.91 6.56 8.44
N GLY A 86 -6.50 5.37 8.46
CA GLY A 86 -7.66 5.03 9.27
C GLY A 86 -8.95 4.78 8.51
N HIS A 87 -8.93 4.50 7.20
CA HIS A 87 -10.12 4.22 6.37
C HIS A 87 -11.01 3.12 6.96
N ARG A 88 -10.44 2.03 7.50
CA ARG A 88 -11.23 0.98 8.18
C ARG A 88 -11.95 1.50 9.42
N ARG A 89 -11.30 2.38 10.20
CA ARG A 89 -11.91 3.00 11.40
C ARG A 89 -13.02 3.98 11.02
N GLN A 90 -12.85 4.77 9.95
CA GLN A 90 -13.90 5.61 9.42
C GLN A 90 -15.11 4.78 8.99
N HIS A 91 -14.88 3.71 8.21
CA HIS A 91 -15.95 2.84 7.73
C HIS A 91 -16.71 2.17 8.90
N ALA A 92 -15.97 1.62 9.86
CA ALA A 92 -16.58 1.04 11.06
C ALA A 92 -17.38 2.07 11.85
N ALA A 93 -16.90 3.30 11.97
CA ALA A 93 -17.61 4.37 12.66
C ALA A 93 -18.89 4.80 11.92
N GLN A 94 -18.88 4.80 10.59
CA GLN A 94 -20.09 5.03 9.78
C GLN A 94 -21.14 3.93 10.02
N LEU A 95 -20.71 2.67 10.04
CA LEU A 95 -21.61 1.54 10.34
C LEU A 95 -22.15 1.59 11.78
N ALA A 96 -21.33 2.03 12.73
CA ALA A 96 -21.71 2.24 14.14
C ALA A 96 -22.55 3.51 14.37
N GLY A 97 -22.80 4.33 13.34
CA GLY A 97 -23.64 5.53 13.44
C GLY A 97 -23.01 6.71 14.19
N LEU A 98 -21.67 6.79 14.26
CA LEU A 98 -21.01 7.94 14.89
C LEU A 98 -21.11 9.17 13.99
N GLU A 99 -21.26 10.37 14.58
CA GLU A 99 -21.36 11.64 13.86
C GLU A 99 -19.99 12.29 13.63
N THR A 100 -19.06 12.10 14.58
CA THR A 100 -17.73 12.71 14.55
C THR A 100 -16.64 11.68 14.83
N LEU A 101 -15.41 11.96 14.38
CA LEU A 101 -14.23 11.12 14.61
C LEU A 101 -13.06 11.93 15.16
N PRO A 102 -12.23 11.31 16.03
CA PRO A 102 -10.97 11.90 16.43
C PRO A 102 -9.97 11.84 15.27
N VAL A 103 -9.46 13.00 14.84
CA VAL A 103 -8.57 13.16 13.70
C VAL A 103 -7.38 14.04 14.06
N ILE A 104 -6.20 13.64 13.66
CA ILE A 104 -5.00 14.48 13.63
C ILE A 104 -4.89 15.06 12.22
N VAL A 105 -4.99 16.39 12.11
CA VAL A 105 -4.86 17.09 10.84
C VAL A 105 -3.41 17.50 10.65
N ARG A 106 -2.82 17.08 9.52
CA ARG A 106 -1.44 17.42 9.13
C ARG A 106 -1.43 18.09 7.77
N GLU A 107 -0.73 19.21 7.67
CA GLU A 107 -0.39 19.80 6.37
C GLU A 107 0.70 18.97 5.70
N MET A 108 0.42 18.45 4.52
CA MET A 108 1.38 17.69 3.72
C MET A 108 1.06 17.75 2.24
N ASP A 109 2.09 17.67 1.41
CA ASP A 109 1.93 17.56 -0.03
C ASP A 109 1.49 16.14 -0.46
N ASP A 110 1.21 15.96 -1.75
CA ASP A 110 0.72 14.69 -2.29
C ASP A 110 1.73 13.55 -2.12
N ASP A 111 3.01 13.82 -2.29
CA ASP A 111 4.04 12.80 -2.18
C ASP A 111 4.22 12.33 -0.74
N ALA A 112 4.25 13.26 0.22
CA ALA A 112 4.29 12.94 1.64
C ALA A 112 3.04 12.16 2.09
N ALA A 113 1.86 12.54 1.58
CA ALA A 113 0.60 11.86 1.86
C ALA A 113 0.61 10.42 1.33
N ILE A 114 1.10 10.19 0.09
CA ILE A 114 1.25 8.86 -0.49
C ILE A 114 2.20 8.01 0.35
N LEU A 115 3.37 8.53 0.69
CA LEU A 115 4.37 7.80 1.49
C LEU A 115 3.77 7.38 2.84
N LEU A 116 3.17 8.31 3.58
CA LEU A 116 2.56 8.02 4.88
C LEU A 116 1.41 6.99 4.76
N MET A 117 0.54 7.14 3.75
CA MET A 117 -0.58 6.22 3.51
C MET A 117 -0.06 4.81 3.20
N VAL A 118 0.93 4.66 2.33
CA VAL A 118 1.49 3.35 1.96
C VAL A 118 2.18 2.73 3.18
N ASP A 119 3.05 3.46 3.88
CA ASP A 119 3.82 2.92 5.01
C ASP A 119 2.93 2.47 6.15
N SER A 120 1.87 3.22 6.46
CA SER A 120 0.90 2.84 7.50
C SER A 120 0.10 1.56 7.17
N ASN A 121 0.01 1.18 5.89
CA ASN A 121 -0.74 0.01 5.44
C ASN A 121 0.15 -1.20 5.13
N LEU A 122 1.42 -1.00 4.73
CA LEU A 122 2.35 -2.10 4.44
C LEU A 122 2.71 -2.93 5.69
N GLN A 123 2.43 -2.42 6.89
CA GLN A 123 2.65 -3.13 8.16
C GLN A 123 1.50 -4.09 8.53
N ARG A 124 0.45 -4.20 7.70
CA ARG A 124 -0.66 -5.13 7.95
C ARG A 124 -0.20 -6.58 7.79
N GLU A 125 -0.71 -7.49 8.61
CA GLU A 125 -0.40 -8.92 8.55
C GLU A 125 -0.81 -9.56 7.21
N SER A 126 -1.90 -9.09 6.60
CA SER A 126 -2.39 -9.60 5.32
C SER A 126 -2.65 -8.44 4.35
N ILE A 127 -1.96 -8.45 3.21
CA ILE A 127 -2.12 -7.50 2.12
C ILE A 127 -2.31 -8.31 0.84
N LEU A 128 -3.33 -7.99 0.06
CA LEU A 128 -3.57 -8.65 -1.22
C LEU A 128 -2.43 -8.36 -2.21
N PRO A 129 -2.12 -9.28 -3.12
CA PRO A 129 -1.11 -9.04 -4.17
C PRO A 129 -1.36 -7.77 -4.98
N SER A 130 -2.62 -7.50 -5.33
CA SER A 130 -3.02 -6.29 -6.04
C SER A 130 -2.75 -5.02 -5.22
N GLU A 131 -3.13 -5.02 -3.94
CA GLU A 131 -2.92 -3.89 -3.03
C GLU A 131 -1.43 -3.58 -2.89
N ARG A 132 -0.60 -4.62 -2.68
CA ARG A 132 0.86 -4.48 -2.59
C ARG A 132 1.45 -3.95 -3.90
N ALA A 133 0.96 -4.42 -5.05
CA ALA A 133 1.41 -3.99 -6.37
C ALA A 133 1.18 -2.48 -6.59
N PHE A 134 -0.04 -2.01 -6.35
CA PHE A 134 -0.37 -0.58 -6.50
C PHE A 134 0.31 0.27 -5.42
N ALA A 135 0.39 -0.19 -4.17
CA ALA A 135 1.10 0.50 -3.11
C ALA A 135 2.59 0.71 -3.44
N TYR A 136 3.27 -0.33 -3.92
CA TYR A 136 4.67 -0.23 -4.34
C TYR A 136 4.86 0.71 -5.52
N LYS A 137 3.95 0.67 -6.51
CA LYS A 137 3.98 1.60 -7.64
C LYS A 137 3.86 3.04 -7.17
N MET A 138 2.84 3.34 -6.35
CA MET A 138 2.60 4.68 -5.82
C MET A 138 3.79 5.19 -4.99
N LYS A 139 4.32 4.37 -4.07
CA LYS A 139 5.48 4.72 -3.24
C LYS A 139 6.71 5.01 -4.10
N LEU A 140 7.02 4.15 -5.06
CA LEU A 140 8.18 4.34 -5.94
C LEU A 140 8.06 5.61 -6.78
N GLU A 141 6.87 5.91 -7.29
CA GLU A 141 6.60 7.14 -8.05
C GLU A 141 6.74 8.41 -7.18
N ALA A 142 6.20 8.39 -5.95
CA ALA A 142 6.34 9.48 -5.00
C ALA A 142 7.82 9.71 -4.64
N MET A 143 8.56 8.64 -4.31
CA MET A 143 10.01 8.73 -4.02
C MET A 143 10.82 9.29 -5.19
N LYS A 144 10.48 8.95 -6.45
CA LYS A 144 11.15 9.49 -7.65
C LYS A 144 10.90 11.00 -7.80
N ARG A 145 9.66 11.46 -7.57
CA ARG A 145 9.31 12.90 -7.65
C ARG A 145 10.03 13.69 -6.56
N THR A 146 10.08 13.16 -5.34
CA THR A 146 10.77 13.80 -4.21
C THR A 146 12.29 13.85 -4.42
N SER A 147 12.90 12.77 -4.95
CA SER A 147 14.35 12.72 -5.23
C SER A 147 14.78 13.61 -6.40
N GLY A 148 13.89 13.88 -7.35
CA GLY A 148 14.12 14.77 -8.49
C GLY A 148 13.95 16.27 -8.18
N ARG A 149 13.47 16.65 -7.00
CA ARG A 149 13.31 18.04 -6.58
C ARG A 149 14.63 18.55 -5.99
N PRO A 150 15.35 19.49 -6.62
CA PRO A 150 16.60 20.00 -6.08
C PRO A 150 16.33 20.72 -4.77
N SER A 151 16.72 20.14 -3.66
CA SER A 151 16.81 20.85 -2.38
C SER A 151 18.01 21.81 -2.49
N LYS A 152 17.83 23.08 -2.08
CA LYS A 152 18.90 24.09 -2.08
C LYS A 152 20.14 23.70 -1.25
N GLU A 153 20.02 22.70 -0.39
CA GLU A 153 21.10 22.21 0.49
C GLU A 153 21.94 21.08 -0.11
N ASN A 154 21.47 20.37 -1.15
CA ASN A 154 22.13 19.19 -1.71
C ASN A 154 22.91 19.42 -3.00
N ALA A 155 23.18 20.67 -3.38
CA ALA A 155 23.97 20.99 -4.59
C ALA A 155 25.46 20.61 -4.51
N SER A 156 25.97 20.11 -3.38
CA SER A 156 27.41 19.86 -3.13
C SER A 156 27.81 18.39 -3.02
N GLN A 157 26.88 17.43 -3.11
CA GLN A 157 27.23 16.00 -3.01
C GLN A 157 26.91 15.26 -4.33
N ILE A 158 27.77 15.42 -5.31
CA ILE A 158 27.92 14.50 -6.44
C ILE A 158 28.67 13.25 -5.92
N GLY A 159 27.94 12.38 -5.22
CA GLY A 159 28.43 11.10 -4.73
C GLY A 159 27.29 10.13 -4.64
N THR A 160 27.18 9.19 -5.60
CA THR A 160 26.35 7.97 -5.59
C THR A 160 24.97 8.12 -4.90
N GLN A 161 24.11 8.93 -5.49
CA GLN A 161 22.71 8.98 -5.06
C GLN A 161 22.09 7.61 -5.35
N LYS A 162 21.74 6.86 -4.29
CA LYS A 162 21.06 5.58 -4.45
C LYS A 162 19.75 5.79 -5.21
N ARG A 163 19.44 4.88 -6.12
CA ARG A 163 18.19 4.95 -6.89
C ARG A 163 16.99 4.75 -5.96
N SER A 164 15.87 5.39 -6.23
CA SER A 164 14.64 5.29 -5.41
C SER A 164 14.19 3.84 -5.22
N ASP A 165 14.36 2.96 -6.23
CA ASP A 165 14.02 1.55 -6.14
C ASP A 165 14.97 0.77 -5.19
N GLN A 166 16.21 1.20 -5.04
CA GLN A 166 17.16 0.63 -4.09
C GLN A 166 16.86 1.09 -2.65
N LEU A 167 16.57 2.38 -2.47
CA LEU A 167 16.17 2.92 -1.15
C LEU A 167 14.90 2.24 -0.65
N MET A 168 13.90 2.10 -1.52
CA MET A 168 12.65 1.41 -1.19
C MET A 168 12.89 -0.06 -0.81
N ALA A 169 13.79 -0.76 -1.52
CA ALA A 169 14.14 -2.14 -1.24
C ALA A 169 14.80 -2.30 0.15
N GLU A 170 15.72 -1.40 0.48
CA GLU A 170 16.39 -1.37 1.79
C GLU A 170 15.39 -1.08 2.93
N GLU A 171 14.49 -0.12 2.73
CA GLU A 171 13.46 0.27 3.71
C GLU A 171 12.46 -0.86 3.99
N LEU A 172 12.02 -1.57 2.94
CA LEU A 172 11.04 -2.65 3.06
C LEU A 172 11.66 -4.01 3.41
N GLY A 173 12.99 -4.13 3.40
CA GLY A 173 13.69 -5.39 3.59
C GLY A 173 13.44 -6.41 2.47
N GLU A 174 13.06 -5.94 1.28
CA GLU A 174 12.78 -6.76 0.11
C GLU A 174 13.84 -6.58 -1.00
N SER A 175 13.92 -7.54 -1.92
CA SER A 175 14.79 -7.37 -3.09
C SER A 175 14.15 -6.42 -4.11
N ARG A 176 14.97 -5.63 -4.83
CA ARG A 176 14.51 -4.78 -5.93
C ARG A 176 13.70 -5.57 -6.97
N ASN A 177 14.15 -6.78 -7.28
CA ASN A 177 13.47 -7.65 -8.23
C ASN A 177 12.07 -8.02 -7.75
N GLN A 178 11.90 -8.31 -6.46
CA GLN A 178 10.59 -8.64 -5.89
C GLN A 178 9.64 -7.44 -5.97
N ILE A 179 10.11 -6.24 -5.62
CA ILE A 179 9.32 -5.01 -5.73
C ILE A 179 8.88 -4.78 -7.19
N GLN A 180 9.81 -4.90 -8.16
CA GLN A 180 9.49 -4.73 -9.58
C GLN A 180 8.49 -5.78 -10.08
N ARG A 181 8.57 -7.01 -9.60
CA ARG A 181 7.61 -8.07 -9.93
C ARG A 181 6.21 -7.77 -9.38
N PHE A 182 6.10 -7.25 -8.15
CA PHE A 182 4.80 -6.78 -7.65
C PHE A 182 4.25 -5.63 -8.48
N ILE A 183 5.07 -4.58 -8.73
CA ILE A 183 4.65 -3.44 -9.56
C ILE A 183 4.17 -3.92 -10.94
N ARG A 184 4.81 -4.95 -11.50
CA ARG A 184 4.43 -5.51 -12.79
C ARG A 184 3.00 -6.03 -12.83
N LEU A 185 2.46 -6.54 -11.71
CA LEU A 185 1.06 -6.99 -11.64
C LEU A 185 0.05 -5.89 -11.95
N THR A 186 0.42 -4.60 -11.77
CA THR A 186 -0.46 -3.47 -12.13
C THR A 186 -0.74 -3.36 -13.63
N ASN A 187 -0.06 -4.13 -14.47
CA ASN A 187 -0.30 -4.21 -15.91
C ASN A 187 -1.31 -5.31 -16.30
N LEU A 188 -1.78 -6.11 -15.33
CA LEU A 188 -2.85 -7.07 -15.58
C LEU A 188 -4.20 -6.36 -15.69
N ILE A 189 -5.07 -6.90 -16.53
CA ILE A 189 -6.47 -6.49 -16.55
C ILE A 189 -7.12 -6.82 -15.19
N PRO A 190 -8.17 -6.08 -14.78
CA PRO A 190 -8.76 -6.24 -13.44
C PRO A 190 -9.21 -7.66 -13.13
N GLU A 191 -9.74 -8.38 -14.13
CA GLU A 191 -10.24 -9.74 -14.00
C GLU A 191 -9.11 -10.71 -13.62
N LEU A 192 -7.98 -10.66 -14.31
CA LEU A 192 -6.81 -11.50 -14.01
C LEU A 192 -6.19 -11.12 -12.66
N LEU A 193 -6.12 -9.84 -12.35
CA LEU A 193 -5.59 -9.37 -11.08
C LEU A 193 -6.45 -9.81 -9.90
N ASN A 194 -7.78 -9.80 -10.03
CA ASN A 194 -8.68 -10.35 -9.03
C ASN A 194 -8.47 -11.85 -8.81
N MET A 195 -8.21 -12.61 -9.89
CA MET A 195 -7.90 -14.04 -9.77
C MET A 195 -6.57 -14.30 -9.02
N VAL A 196 -5.62 -13.36 -9.08
CA VAL A 196 -4.40 -13.44 -8.27
C VAL A 196 -4.72 -13.20 -6.80
N ASP A 197 -5.56 -12.22 -6.48
CA ASP A 197 -6.02 -11.95 -5.11
C ASP A 197 -6.78 -13.15 -4.52
N GLU A 198 -7.60 -13.82 -5.35
CA GLU A 198 -8.34 -15.04 -4.99
C GLU A 198 -7.47 -16.32 -4.95
N LYS A 199 -6.17 -16.20 -5.23
CA LYS A 199 -5.21 -17.32 -5.31
C LYS A 199 -5.53 -18.37 -6.38
N LYS A 200 -6.39 -18.07 -7.36
CA LYS A 200 -6.68 -18.90 -8.52
C LYS A 200 -5.51 -18.92 -9.51
N ILE A 201 -4.86 -17.77 -9.69
CA ILE A 201 -3.60 -17.65 -10.43
C ILE A 201 -2.48 -17.36 -9.43
N SER A 202 -1.44 -18.19 -9.43
CA SER A 202 -0.28 -18.00 -8.57
C SER A 202 0.53 -16.77 -9.00
N PHE A 203 1.28 -16.17 -8.06
CA PHE A 203 2.06 -14.95 -8.29
C PHE A 203 3.02 -15.04 -9.48
N ASN A 204 3.78 -16.14 -9.58
CA ASN A 204 4.79 -16.28 -10.64
C ASN A 204 4.18 -16.33 -12.06
N PRO A 205 3.17 -17.17 -12.37
CA PRO A 205 2.44 -17.10 -13.63
C PRO A 205 1.86 -15.71 -13.91
N ALA A 206 1.26 -15.07 -12.91
CA ALA A 206 0.67 -13.74 -13.05
C ALA A 206 1.69 -12.69 -13.49
N VAL A 207 2.91 -12.72 -12.95
CA VAL A 207 4.01 -11.84 -13.38
C VAL A 207 4.37 -12.08 -14.85
N GLU A 208 4.41 -13.33 -15.31
CA GLU A 208 4.68 -13.63 -16.73
C GLU A 208 3.55 -13.17 -17.65
N LEU A 209 2.28 -13.37 -17.25
CA LEU A 209 1.11 -12.90 -18.01
C LEU A 209 1.02 -11.37 -18.08
N SER A 210 1.57 -10.64 -17.12
CA SER A 210 1.61 -9.17 -17.14
C SER A 210 2.49 -8.58 -18.25
N TYR A 211 3.20 -9.41 -19.02
CA TYR A 211 3.93 -9.01 -20.22
C TYR A 211 3.10 -9.03 -21.50
N LEU A 212 1.91 -9.66 -21.45
CA LEU A 212 0.92 -9.60 -22.52
C LEU A 212 0.30 -8.20 -22.58
N ASP A 213 -0.06 -7.73 -23.77
CA ASP A 213 -0.87 -6.52 -23.91
C ASP A 213 -2.34 -6.79 -23.49
N GLU A 214 -3.16 -5.75 -23.42
CA GLU A 214 -4.53 -5.86 -22.94
C GLU A 214 -5.39 -6.79 -23.81
N ALA A 215 -5.24 -6.75 -25.16
CA ALA A 215 -5.96 -7.61 -26.06
C ALA A 215 -5.57 -9.09 -25.86
N GLN A 216 -4.28 -9.37 -25.80
CA GLN A 216 -3.75 -10.70 -25.54
C GLN A 216 -4.17 -11.25 -24.17
N GLN A 217 -4.26 -10.38 -23.13
CA GLN A 217 -4.76 -10.79 -21.83
C GLN A 217 -6.24 -11.16 -21.87
N ARG A 218 -7.06 -10.47 -22.69
CA ARG A 218 -8.48 -10.81 -22.90
C ARG A 218 -8.63 -12.15 -23.62
N ASP A 219 -7.88 -12.35 -24.70
CA ASP A 219 -7.85 -13.63 -25.43
C ASP A 219 -7.40 -14.78 -24.52
N PHE A 220 -6.36 -14.53 -23.68
CA PHE A 220 -5.91 -15.49 -22.68
C PHE A 220 -7.00 -15.82 -21.65
N LEU A 221 -7.71 -14.80 -21.13
CA LEU A 221 -8.78 -14.97 -20.15
C LEU A 221 -9.92 -15.83 -20.74
N GLU A 222 -10.30 -15.59 -22.00
CA GLU A 222 -11.29 -16.38 -22.72
C GLU A 222 -10.83 -17.84 -22.88
N ALA A 223 -9.62 -18.07 -23.37
CA ALA A 223 -9.04 -19.41 -23.52
C ALA A 223 -8.94 -20.16 -22.18
N MET A 224 -8.61 -19.47 -21.10
CA MET A 224 -8.57 -20.02 -19.74
C MET A 224 -9.97 -20.44 -19.27
N ASN A 225 -10.99 -19.62 -19.53
CA ASN A 225 -12.37 -19.94 -19.17
C ASN A 225 -12.90 -21.13 -19.97
N ASP A 226 -12.62 -21.20 -21.28
CA ASP A 226 -13.10 -22.27 -22.16
C ASP A 226 -12.43 -23.62 -21.84
N THR A 227 -11.14 -23.60 -21.47
CA THR A 227 -10.42 -24.80 -21.04
C THR A 227 -10.66 -25.17 -19.59
N GLN A 228 -11.24 -24.25 -18.78
CA GLN A 228 -11.41 -24.37 -17.32
C GLN A 228 -10.10 -24.71 -16.57
N ASN A 229 -8.96 -24.30 -17.12
CA ASN A 229 -7.65 -24.53 -16.58
C ASN A 229 -6.97 -23.22 -16.14
N PHE A 230 -6.34 -23.22 -14.97
CA PHE A 230 -5.48 -22.13 -14.56
C PHE A 230 -4.05 -22.33 -15.06
N PRO A 231 -3.31 -21.27 -15.40
CA PRO A 231 -1.98 -21.39 -15.99
C PRO A 231 -0.93 -21.91 -14.98
N SER A 232 -0.11 -22.84 -15.43
CA SER A 232 1.15 -23.16 -14.78
C SER A 232 2.22 -22.09 -15.13
N LEU A 233 3.33 -22.06 -14.39
CA LEU A 233 4.44 -21.14 -14.69
C LEU A 233 5.00 -21.39 -16.10
N SER A 234 5.16 -22.66 -16.50
CA SER A 234 5.69 -23.01 -17.83
C SER A 234 4.77 -22.59 -18.97
N GLN A 235 3.45 -22.73 -18.80
CA GLN A 235 2.46 -22.25 -19.76
C GLN A 235 2.48 -20.71 -19.88
N ALA A 236 2.52 -19.99 -18.76
CA ALA A 236 2.59 -18.52 -18.75
C ALA A 236 3.89 -18.01 -19.41
N GLN A 237 5.03 -18.66 -19.18
CA GLN A 237 6.30 -18.32 -19.83
C GLN A 237 6.28 -18.57 -21.35
N ARG A 238 5.65 -19.66 -21.79
CA ARG A 238 5.47 -19.95 -23.23
C ARG A 238 4.59 -18.91 -23.89
N LEU A 239 3.44 -18.57 -23.27
CA LEU A 239 2.53 -17.55 -23.78
C LEU A 239 3.20 -16.20 -23.91
N LYS A 240 3.96 -15.78 -22.89
CA LYS A 240 4.79 -14.58 -22.94
C LYS A 240 5.77 -14.61 -24.10
N LYS A 241 6.49 -15.72 -24.29
CA LYS A 241 7.46 -15.87 -25.39
C LYS A 241 6.78 -15.75 -26.74
N LEU A 242 5.66 -16.44 -26.95
CA LEU A 242 4.86 -16.37 -28.18
C LEU A 242 4.36 -14.95 -28.45
N ALA A 243 3.93 -14.22 -27.41
CA ALA A 243 3.54 -12.82 -27.56
C ALA A 243 4.72 -11.92 -27.98
N GLN A 244 5.89 -12.12 -27.40
CA GLN A 244 7.11 -11.37 -27.75
C GLN A 244 7.59 -11.64 -29.19
N GLU A 245 7.33 -12.85 -29.70
CA GLU A 245 7.65 -13.28 -31.07
C GLU A 245 6.56 -12.90 -32.08
N GLY A 246 5.43 -12.29 -31.63
CA GLY A 246 4.32 -11.91 -32.49
C GLY A 246 3.43 -13.08 -32.93
N HIS A 247 3.51 -14.22 -32.26
CA HIS A 247 2.79 -15.46 -32.57
C HIS A 247 1.65 -15.76 -31.58
N PHE A 248 1.23 -14.80 -30.78
CA PHE A 248 0.14 -14.96 -29.85
C PHE A 248 -1.22 -14.80 -30.57
N SER A 249 -2.14 -15.71 -30.30
CA SER A 249 -3.54 -15.61 -30.66
C SER A 249 -4.41 -16.38 -29.66
N TYR A 250 -5.72 -16.20 -29.70
CA TYR A 250 -6.67 -17.00 -28.90
C TYR A 250 -6.45 -18.52 -29.11
N ASP A 251 -6.35 -18.98 -30.36
CA ASP A 251 -6.18 -20.42 -30.67
C ASP A 251 -4.90 -20.97 -30.06
N VAL A 252 -3.81 -20.18 -30.07
CA VAL A 252 -2.53 -20.54 -29.46
C VAL A 252 -2.67 -20.60 -27.94
N ALA A 253 -3.34 -19.63 -27.34
CA ALA A 253 -3.59 -19.61 -25.90
C ALA A 253 -4.46 -20.81 -25.48
N PHE A 254 -5.52 -21.09 -26.22
CA PHE A 254 -6.39 -22.24 -25.99
C PHE A 254 -5.63 -23.58 -26.08
N ALA A 255 -4.80 -23.75 -27.11
CA ALA A 255 -3.97 -24.96 -27.26
C ALA A 255 -2.99 -25.13 -26.09
N VAL A 256 -2.30 -24.06 -25.68
CA VAL A 256 -1.36 -24.10 -24.53
C VAL A 256 -2.08 -24.39 -23.22
N MET A 257 -3.26 -23.81 -23.00
CA MET A 257 -4.04 -24.02 -21.79
C MET A 257 -4.72 -25.37 -21.73
N GLY A 258 -5.04 -25.99 -22.89
CA GLY A 258 -5.62 -27.33 -23.01
C GLY A 258 -4.62 -28.49 -22.82
N GLU A 259 -3.30 -28.19 -22.77
CA GLU A 259 -2.31 -29.23 -22.52
C GLU A 259 -2.44 -29.82 -21.11
N GLU A 260 -2.35 -31.15 -21.02
CA GLU A 260 -2.30 -31.84 -19.71
C GLU A 260 -1.08 -31.35 -18.92
N LYS A 261 -1.31 -30.95 -17.69
CA LYS A 261 -0.22 -30.58 -16.75
C LYS A 261 0.58 -31.85 -16.49
N LYS A 262 1.85 -31.87 -16.88
CA LYS A 262 2.77 -32.92 -16.41
C LYS A 262 2.82 -32.82 -14.90
N ASP A 263 2.37 -33.87 -14.22
CA ASP A 263 2.49 -33.97 -12.75
C ASP A 263 3.96 -33.76 -12.37
N GLU A 264 4.23 -32.82 -11.45
CA GLU A 264 5.56 -32.54 -10.91
C GLU A 264 6.12 -33.70 -10.06
N LEU A 265 5.44 -34.85 -10.04
CA LEU A 265 5.77 -36.05 -9.24
C LEU A 265 6.77 -36.99 -9.92
N ASP A 266 7.23 -36.70 -11.15
CA ASP A 266 8.24 -37.53 -11.84
C ASP A 266 9.62 -36.88 -11.87
N LYS A 267 10.09 -36.40 -10.70
CA LYS A 267 11.51 -36.03 -10.50
C LYS A 267 12.03 -36.59 -9.23
#